data_4a896b4d762877c6603c01123dd39648
#
_entry.id   4a896b4d762877c6603c01123dd39648
#
_cell.length_a   1.000
_cell.length_b   1.000
_cell.length_c   1.000
_cell.angle_alpha   90.00
_cell.angle_beta   90.00
_cell.angle_gamma   90.00
#
_symmetry.space_group_name_H-M   'P 1'
#
loop_
_entity.id
_entity.type
_entity.pdbx_description
1 polymer ?
#
loop_
_entity_poly.entity_id
_entity_poly.type
_entity_poly.pdbx_seq_one_letter_code
_entity_poly.pdbx_strand_id
1 'polypeptide(L)'
;MLENLRKEIEKLISLYEEEKTERIRLQGLLAESRAENESCRKQIGDLEQQVNNLQLSEAFGAAGDKTAAKEKIERLIKEIDKCISLLEN
;
A
#
# COMPACT_ATOMS: atom_id res chain seq x y z
N MET A 1 9.71 24.32 -49.41
CA MET A 1 9.36 22.91 -49.16
C MET A 1 10.23 22.24 -48.12
N LEU A 2 11.54 22.26 -48.31
CA LEU A 2 12.46 21.63 -47.33
C LEU A 2 12.47 22.31 -45.98
N GLU A 3 12.27 23.61 -45.91
CA GLU A 3 12.22 24.34 -44.65
C GLU A 3 10.96 24.02 -43.83
N ASN A 4 9.82 23.84 -44.50
CA ASN A 4 8.59 23.45 -43.81
C ASN A 4 8.70 22.06 -43.24
N LEU A 5 9.29 21.14 -43.98
CA LEU A 5 9.54 19.78 -43.52
C LEU A 5 10.49 19.77 -42.34
N ARG A 6 11.54 20.56 -42.40
CA ARG A 6 12.51 20.70 -41.32
C ARG A 6 11.85 21.22 -40.04
N LYS A 7 11.01 22.23 -40.15
CA LYS A 7 10.28 22.81 -39.01
C LYS A 7 9.32 21.81 -38.39
N GLU A 8 8.65 21.01 -39.21
CA GLU A 8 7.76 19.96 -38.74
C GLU A 8 8.50 18.86 -37.98
N ILE A 9 9.68 18.48 -38.50
CA ILE A 9 10.53 17.48 -37.81
C ILE A 9 11.03 18.02 -36.49
N GLU A 10 11.51 19.26 -36.46
CA GLU A 10 11.94 19.89 -35.19
C GLU A 10 10.82 19.98 -34.17
N LYS A 11 9.62 20.30 -34.64
CA LYS A 11 8.42 20.33 -33.78
C LYS A 11 8.10 18.95 -33.22
N LEU A 12 8.16 17.91 -34.01
CA LEU A 12 7.93 16.53 -33.58
C LEU A 12 8.96 16.10 -32.55
N ILE A 13 10.23 16.43 -32.78
CA ILE A 13 11.30 16.11 -31.81
C ILE A 13 11.05 16.82 -30.50
N SER A 14 10.67 18.10 -30.54
CA SER A 14 10.36 18.88 -29.35
C SER A 14 9.19 18.27 -28.57
N LEU A 15 8.12 17.89 -29.25
CA LEU A 15 6.96 17.25 -28.64
C LEU A 15 7.32 15.89 -28.01
N TYR A 16 8.15 15.13 -28.72
CA TYR A 16 8.64 13.84 -28.21
C TYR A 16 9.43 14.01 -26.92
N GLU A 17 10.32 14.99 -26.88
CA GLU A 17 11.12 15.25 -25.69
C GLU A 17 10.28 15.74 -24.52
N GLU A 18 9.30 16.59 -24.78
CA GLU A 18 8.35 17.05 -23.76
C GLU A 18 7.56 15.89 -23.17
N GLU A 19 7.05 15.02 -24.03
CA GLU A 19 6.30 13.86 -23.60
C GLU A 19 7.16 12.88 -22.83
N LYS A 20 8.40 12.66 -23.27
CA LYS A 20 9.35 11.81 -22.57
C LYS A 20 9.66 12.34 -21.18
N THR A 21 9.88 13.65 -21.05
CA THR A 21 10.13 14.30 -19.77
C THR A 21 8.92 14.14 -18.84
N GLU A 22 7.73 14.38 -19.37
CA GLU A 22 6.48 14.24 -18.61
C GLU A 22 6.25 12.79 -18.16
N ARG A 23 6.53 11.83 -19.04
CA ARG A 23 6.41 10.42 -18.72
C ARG A 23 7.34 10.02 -17.58
N ILE A 24 8.59 10.47 -17.64
CA ILE A 24 9.58 10.19 -16.58
C ILE A 24 9.14 10.82 -15.27
N ARG A 25 8.64 12.05 -15.33
CA ARG A 25 8.09 12.74 -14.14
C ARG A 25 6.95 11.95 -13.52
N LEU A 26 5.99 11.52 -14.33
CA LEU A 26 4.84 10.76 -13.87
C LEU A 26 5.23 9.39 -13.32
N GLN A 27 6.18 8.73 -13.95
CA GLN A 27 6.70 7.46 -13.45
C GLN A 27 7.34 7.63 -12.07
N GLY A 28 8.08 8.71 -11.88
CA GLY A 28 8.67 9.05 -10.59
C GLY A 28 7.61 9.30 -9.51
N LEU A 29 6.59 10.08 -9.84
CA LEU A 29 5.47 10.34 -8.93
C LEU A 29 4.72 9.05 -8.57
N LEU A 30 4.52 8.20 -9.56
CA LEU A 30 3.84 6.92 -9.34
C LEU A 30 4.65 6.01 -8.41
N ALA A 31 5.96 5.92 -8.63
CA ALA A 31 6.84 5.13 -7.78
C ALA A 31 6.83 5.65 -6.34
N GLU A 32 6.88 6.96 -6.17
CA GLU A 32 6.82 7.62 -4.86
C GLU A 32 5.48 7.35 -4.17
N SER A 33 4.39 7.49 -4.91
CA SER A 33 3.05 7.22 -4.38
C SER A 33 2.88 5.76 -3.96
N ARG A 34 3.40 4.83 -4.73
CA ARG A 34 3.36 3.42 -4.39
C ARG A 34 4.18 3.11 -3.13
N ALA A 35 5.34 3.74 -3.00
CA ALA A 35 6.17 3.57 -1.81
C ALA A 35 5.47 4.12 -0.56
N GLU A 36 4.86 5.29 -0.65
CA GLU A 36 4.07 5.86 0.44
C GLU A 36 2.88 4.98 0.80
N ASN A 37 2.21 4.45 -0.20
CA ASN A 37 1.06 3.56 -0.01
C ASN A 37 1.47 2.30 0.73
N GLU A 38 2.59 1.70 0.35
CA GLU A 38 3.12 0.52 1.03
C GLU A 38 3.51 0.81 2.48
N SER A 39 4.14 1.97 2.70
CA SER A 39 4.49 2.42 4.05
C SER A 39 3.24 2.60 4.91
N CYS A 40 2.19 3.23 4.36
CA CYS A 40 0.91 3.39 5.06
C CYS A 40 0.27 2.04 5.39
N ARG A 41 0.32 1.09 4.47
CA ARG A 41 -0.22 -0.25 4.71
C ARG A 41 0.48 -0.95 5.86
N LYS A 42 1.81 -0.83 5.94
CA LYS A 42 2.58 -1.38 7.05
C LYS A 42 2.19 -0.74 8.36
N GLN A 43 2.06 0.59 8.38
CA GLN A 43 1.64 1.32 9.57
C GLN A 43 0.25 0.89 10.03
N ILE A 44 -0.68 0.73 9.08
CA ILE A 44 -2.03 0.26 9.40
C ILE A 44 -1.97 -1.15 10.00
N GLY A 45 -1.20 -2.05 9.41
CA GLY A 45 -1.02 -3.40 9.93
C GLY A 45 -0.45 -3.41 11.35
N ASP A 46 0.57 -2.59 11.60
CA ASP A 46 1.17 -2.47 12.93
C ASP A 46 0.18 -1.91 13.95
N LEU A 47 -0.58 -0.90 13.55
CA LEU A 47 -1.60 -0.30 14.43
C LEU A 47 -2.73 -1.28 14.74
N GLU A 48 -3.17 -2.03 13.75
CA GLU A 48 -4.17 -3.08 13.94
C GLU A 48 -3.69 -4.13 14.93
N GLN A 49 -2.43 -4.53 14.81
CA GLN A 49 -1.81 -5.48 15.73
C GLN A 49 -1.75 -4.91 17.13
N GLN A 50 -1.36 -3.65 17.29
CA GLN A 50 -1.34 -2.98 18.60
C GLN A 50 -2.72 -2.90 19.22
N VAL A 51 -3.74 -2.56 18.43
CA VAL A 51 -5.13 -2.52 18.89
C VAL A 51 -5.57 -3.90 19.35
N ASN A 52 -5.29 -4.94 18.56
CA ASN A 52 -5.63 -6.31 18.92
C ASN A 52 -4.93 -6.75 20.20
N ASN A 53 -3.66 -6.39 20.37
CA ASN A 53 -2.90 -6.72 21.59
C ASN A 53 -3.46 -6.00 22.80
N LEU A 54 -3.85 -4.74 22.66
CA LEU A 54 -4.46 -3.97 23.73
C LEU A 54 -5.81 -4.54 24.13
N GLN A 55 -6.63 -4.92 23.16
CA GLN A 55 -7.93 -5.55 23.42
C GLN A 55 -7.75 -6.90 24.12
N LEU A 56 -6.77 -7.67 23.70
CA LEU A 56 -6.43 -8.93 24.32
C LEU A 56 -5.98 -8.73 25.77
N SER A 57 -5.12 -7.72 26.00
CA SER A 57 -4.64 -7.36 27.32
C SER A 57 -5.79 -6.93 28.23
N GLU A 58 -6.73 -6.14 27.71
CA GLU A 58 -7.93 -5.75 28.45
C GLU A 58 -8.80 -6.96 28.82
N ALA A 59 -8.95 -7.88 27.87
CA ALA A 59 -9.71 -9.09 28.10
C ALA A 59 -9.07 -9.97 29.20
N PHE A 60 -7.75 -10.06 29.24
CA PHE A 60 -7.02 -10.77 30.27
C PHE A 60 -7.01 -10.01 31.61
N GLY A 61 -6.98 -8.67 31.54
CA GLY A 61 -6.98 -7.83 32.76
C GLY A 61 -8.33 -7.63 33.39
N ALA A 62 -9.42 -7.84 32.67
CA ALA A 62 -10.78 -7.70 33.18
C ALA A 62 -11.18 -8.96 33.93
N ALA A 63 -10.81 -8.99 35.21
CA ALA A 63 -11.34 -9.87 36.25
C ALA A 63 -11.68 -11.33 35.85
N GLY A 64 -10.73 -12.05 35.30
CA GLY A 64 -10.80 -13.50 35.25
C GLY A 64 -11.81 -14.11 34.30
N ASP A 65 -12.31 -13.38 33.34
CA ASP A 65 -13.16 -13.98 32.29
C ASP A 65 -12.31 -14.65 31.24
N LYS A 66 -11.92 -15.88 31.54
CA LYS A 66 -11.11 -16.70 30.63
C LYS A 66 -11.86 -17.03 29.34
N THR A 67 -13.17 -16.99 29.36
CA THR A 67 -14.01 -17.31 28.20
C THR A 67 -13.89 -16.24 27.13
N ALA A 68 -13.98 -14.97 27.52
CA ALA A 68 -13.83 -13.85 26.59
C ALA A 68 -12.42 -13.80 25.95
N ALA A 69 -11.39 -14.05 26.77
CA ALA A 69 -10.01 -14.12 26.29
C ALA A 69 -9.83 -15.26 25.29
N LYS A 70 -10.39 -16.43 25.58
CA LYS A 70 -10.33 -17.59 24.71
C LYS A 70 -11.02 -17.34 23.37
N GLU A 71 -12.21 -16.74 23.39
CA GLU A 71 -12.94 -16.37 22.17
C GLU A 71 -12.15 -15.40 21.30
N LYS A 72 -11.49 -14.43 21.93
CA LYS A 72 -10.68 -13.45 21.25
C LYS A 72 -9.46 -14.08 20.59
N ILE A 73 -8.79 -15.00 21.27
CA ILE A 73 -7.65 -15.76 20.75
C ILE A 73 -8.10 -16.60 19.55
N GLU A 74 -9.22 -17.29 19.66
CA GLU A 74 -9.78 -18.09 18.56
C GLU A 74 -10.09 -17.22 17.33
N ARG A 75 -10.63 -16.03 17.55
CA ARG A 75 -10.92 -15.07 16.49
C ARG A 75 -9.64 -14.60 15.78
N LEU A 76 -8.60 -14.28 16.55
CA LEU A 76 -7.30 -13.88 16.01
C LEU A 76 -6.67 -14.98 15.19
N ILE A 77 -6.73 -16.21 15.65
CA ILE A 77 -6.23 -17.38 14.93
C ILE A 77 -6.96 -17.52 13.58
N LYS A 78 -8.27 -17.36 13.57
CA LYS A 78 -9.08 -17.41 12.35
C LYS A 78 -8.69 -16.30 11.36
N GLU A 79 -8.44 -15.10 11.86
CA GLU A 79 -8.02 -13.97 11.03
C GLU A 79 -6.63 -14.21 10.45
N ILE A 80 -5.72 -14.74 11.24
CA ILE A 80 -4.36 -15.08 10.78
C ILE A 80 -4.44 -16.15 9.70
N ASP A 81 -5.21 -17.21 9.91
CA ASP A 81 -5.41 -18.28 8.93
C ASP A 81 -6.00 -17.73 7.62
N LYS A 82 -6.94 -16.80 7.73
CA LYS A 82 -7.56 -16.16 6.58
C LYS A 82 -6.54 -15.33 5.79
N CYS A 83 -5.69 -14.58 6.49
CA CYS A 83 -4.62 -13.80 5.85
C CYS A 83 -3.61 -14.71 5.14
N ILE A 84 -3.21 -15.80 5.76
CA ILE A 84 -2.30 -16.78 5.18
C ILE A 84 -2.92 -17.40 3.92
N SER A 85 -4.20 -17.75 3.99
CA SER A 85 -4.93 -18.31 2.86
C SER A 85 -4.97 -17.33 1.68
N LEU A 86 -5.15 -16.04 1.93
CA LEU A 86 -5.14 -15.00 0.91
C LEU A 86 -3.75 -14.83 0.27
N LEU A 87 -2.70 -15.01 1.05
CA LEU A 87 -1.33 -14.92 0.56
C LEU A 87 -0.93 -16.12 -0.30
N GLU A 88 -1.49 -17.29 -0.05
CA GLU A 88 -1.21 -18.50 -0.80
C GLU A 88 -1.92 -18.54 -2.16
N ASN A 89 -2.94 -17.74 -2.36
CA ASN A 89 -3.62 -17.58 -3.63
C ASN A 89 -2.98 -16.46 -4.45
#